data_ddaaf98a22aa364fd6edd4ab2cdf039c
#
_entry.id   ddaaf98a22aa364fd6edd4ab2cdf039c
#
_cell.length_a   1.000
_cell.length_b   1.000
_cell.length_c   1.000
_cell.angle_alpha   90.00
_cell.angle_beta   90.00
_cell.angle_gamma   90.00
#
_symmetry.space_group_name_H-M   'P 1'
#
loop_
_entity.id
_entity.type
_entity.pdbx_description
1 polymer ?
#
loop_
_entity_poly.entity_id
_entity_poly.type
_entity_poly.pdbx_seq_one_letter_code
_entity_poly.pdbx_strand_id
1 'polypeptide(L)'
;MSNKSIQVIDLGISNLASLQNALGRVGADWEVVTDADKIGKESSAVILPGVGAFSAGMDALNSQGISEALRRVAIEEKISILGLCLGMQLLFDGSHEYGSHEGLGLIPGWVKPLPQANKNFRVPNIGWCDVSWTEE
;
A
#
# COMPACT_ATOMS: atom_id res chain seq x y z
N MET A 1 -8.77 15.88 22.92
CA MET A 1 -8.98 14.71 22.05
C MET A 1 -7.70 14.56 21.23
N SER A 2 -7.04 13.43 21.32
CA SER A 2 -5.88 13.17 20.45
C SER A 2 -6.38 13.13 19.01
N ASN A 3 -5.89 14.06 18.18
CA ASN A 3 -6.20 14.06 16.75
C ASN A 3 -5.36 12.93 16.16
N LYS A 4 -5.99 11.80 15.85
CA LYS A 4 -5.30 10.65 15.26
C LYS A 4 -4.86 11.01 13.85
N SER A 5 -3.55 10.95 13.58
CA SER A 5 -2.98 11.23 12.27
C SER A 5 -3.09 10.03 11.31
N ILE A 6 -2.92 10.27 10.03
CA ILE A 6 -2.69 9.22 9.03
C ILE A 6 -1.21 8.87 9.06
N GLN A 7 -0.90 7.59 9.22
CA GLN A 7 0.48 7.12 9.14
C GLN A 7 0.84 6.71 7.71
N VAL A 8 1.91 7.26 7.18
CA VAL A 8 2.47 6.91 5.87
C VAL A 8 3.71 6.06 6.09
N ILE A 9 3.67 4.81 5.64
CA ILE A 9 4.80 3.90 5.78
C ILE A 9 5.87 4.24 4.75
N ASP A 10 7.11 4.45 5.21
CA ASP A 10 8.26 4.62 4.34
C ASP A 10 9.14 3.37 4.35
N LEU A 11 9.19 2.70 3.20
CA LEU A 11 10.04 1.52 2.97
C LEU A 11 11.40 1.89 2.34
N GLY A 12 11.67 3.19 2.13
CA GLY A 12 12.84 3.64 1.38
C GLY A 12 12.74 3.44 -0.15
N ILE A 13 11.62 2.95 -0.65
CA ILE A 13 11.38 2.67 -2.07
C ILE A 13 10.14 3.41 -2.59
N SER A 14 9.75 4.51 -1.97
CA SER A 14 8.50 5.22 -2.26
C SER A 14 8.75 6.66 -2.72
N ASN A 15 7.91 7.16 -3.62
CA ASN A 15 7.86 8.57 -3.94
C ASN A 15 6.96 9.32 -2.94
N LEU A 16 7.50 9.63 -1.77
CA LEU A 16 6.75 10.27 -0.70
C LEU A 16 6.36 11.72 -1.00
N ALA A 17 7.16 12.45 -1.77
CA ALA A 17 6.91 13.88 -2.00
C ALA A 17 5.55 14.15 -2.64
N SER A 18 5.16 13.35 -3.64
CA SER A 18 3.86 13.49 -4.30
C SER A 18 2.70 13.16 -3.36
N LEU A 19 2.85 12.12 -2.54
CA LEU A 19 1.85 11.73 -1.55
C LEU A 19 1.69 12.80 -0.46
N GLN A 20 2.79 13.32 0.06
CA GLN A 20 2.79 14.39 1.04
C GLN A 20 2.08 15.65 0.53
N ASN A 21 2.35 16.03 -0.72
CA ASN A 21 1.66 17.15 -1.36
C ASN A 21 0.15 16.90 -1.48
N ALA A 22 -0.25 15.68 -1.83
CA ALA A 22 -1.67 15.31 -1.93
C ALA A 22 -2.36 15.37 -0.55
N LEU A 23 -1.75 14.81 0.48
CA LEU A 23 -2.28 14.85 1.85
C LEU A 23 -2.39 16.29 2.38
N GLY A 24 -1.39 17.13 2.10
CA GLY A 24 -1.45 18.54 2.43
C GLY A 24 -2.58 19.30 1.74
N ARG A 25 -2.87 18.97 0.46
CA ARG A 25 -3.97 19.59 -0.29
C ARG A 25 -5.35 19.23 0.26
N VAL A 26 -5.54 18.03 0.77
CA VAL A 26 -6.81 17.62 1.39
C VAL A 26 -6.91 18.00 2.87
N GLY A 27 -5.86 18.65 3.41
CA GLY A 27 -5.84 19.10 4.80
C GLY A 27 -5.78 17.95 5.80
N ALA A 28 -5.25 16.79 5.41
CA ALA A 28 -5.09 15.66 6.30
C ALA A 28 -3.95 15.90 7.29
N ASP A 29 -4.12 15.47 8.54
CA ASP A 29 -3.05 15.38 9.51
C ASP A 29 -2.34 14.02 9.33
N TRP A 30 -1.02 14.04 9.10
CA TRP A 30 -0.26 12.85 8.75
C TRP A 30 1.17 12.88 9.27
N GLU A 31 1.76 11.70 9.41
CA GLU A 31 3.16 11.50 9.78
C GLU A 31 3.80 10.36 8.97
N VAL A 32 5.11 10.40 8.78
CA VAL A 32 5.87 9.30 8.17
C VAL A 32 6.37 8.36 9.27
N VAL A 33 6.17 7.06 9.06
CA VAL A 33 6.57 6.02 10.01
C VAL A 33 7.46 5.00 9.31
N THR A 34 8.63 4.74 9.91
CA THR A 34 9.61 3.73 9.49
C THR A 34 9.78 2.61 10.51
N ASP A 35 9.29 2.81 11.72
CA ASP A 35 9.44 1.92 12.85
C ASP A 35 8.18 1.07 13.03
N ALA A 36 8.32 -0.26 12.89
CA ALA A 36 7.22 -1.21 12.99
C ALA A 36 6.47 -1.09 14.32
N ASP A 37 7.16 -0.78 15.42
CA ASP A 37 6.56 -0.66 16.75
C ASP A 37 5.65 0.57 16.89
N LYS A 38 5.76 1.53 15.99
CA LYS A 38 4.93 2.75 15.99
C LYS A 38 3.70 2.64 15.10
N ILE A 39 3.67 1.66 14.18
CA ILE A 39 2.56 1.48 13.25
C ILE A 39 1.28 1.16 14.01
N GLY A 40 0.24 1.92 13.72
CA GLY A 40 -1.09 1.81 14.34
C GLY A 40 -1.27 2.64 15.62
N LYS A 41 -0.21 2.96 16.34
CA LYS A 41 -0.31 3.75 17.57
C LYS A 41 -0.82 5.15 17.27
N GLU A 42 -1.95 5.50 17.88
CA GLU A 42 -2.61 6.82 17.71
C GLU A 42 -2.94 7.18 16.24
N SER A 43 -3.05 6.18 15.38
CA SER A 43 -3.35 6.35 13.96
C SER A 43 -4.85 6.25 13.67
N SER A 44 -5.33 7.06 12.72
CA SER A 44 -6.68 6.94 12.16
C SER A 44 -6.73 6.00 10.95
N ALA A 45 -5.65 5.94 10.19
CA ALA A 45 -5.47 5.10 9.03
C ALA A 45 -3.98 4.94 8.70
N VAL A 46 -3.65 3.93 7.92
CA VAL A 46 -2.29 3.69 7.42
C VAL A 46 -2.30 3.76 5.90
N ILE A 47 -1.34 4.46 5.32
CA ILE A 47 -1.08 4.43 3.88
C ILE A 47 0.21 3.66 3.63
N LEU A 48 0.12 2.65 2.77
CA LEU A 48 1.24 1.85 2.29
C LEU A 48 1.53 2.22 0.83
N PRO A 49 2.42 3.17 0.56
CA PRO A 49 2.88 3.46 -0.79
C PRO A 49 3.97 2.45 -1.19
N GLY A 50 4.23 2.33 -2.48
CA GLY A 50 5.35 1.54 -2.95
C GLY A 50 5.54 1.66 -4.46
N VAL A 51 6.79 1.51 -4.89
CA VAL A 51 7.18 1.42 -6.29
C VAL A 51 8.20 0.29 -6.46
N GLY A 52 8.28 -0.30 -7.65
CA GLY A 52 9.21 -1.37 -7.95
C GLY A 52 8.58 -2.76 -7.97
N ALA A 53 9.42 -3.79 -7.84
CA ALA A 53 9.01 -5.19 -7.92
C ALA A 53 8.34 -5.68 -6.64
N PHE A 54 7.37 -6.58 -6.78
CA PHE A 54 6.62 -7.16 -5.65
C PHE A 54 7.53 -7.84 -4.62
N SER A 55 8.47 -8.68 -5.07
CA SER A 55 9.40 -9.36 -4.17
C SER A 55 10.24 -8.40 -3.36
N ALA A 56 10.79 -7.36 -3.98
CA ALA A 56 11.57 -6.35 -3.29
C ALA A 56 10.75 -5.57 -2.25
N GLY A 57 9.48 -5.30 -2.54
CA GLY A 57 8.54 -4.70 -1.59
C GLY A 57 8.29 -5.59 -0.37
N MET A 58 8.04 -6.89 -0.59
CA MET A 58 7.88 -7.85 0.51
C MET A 58 9.15 -8.05 1.33
N ASP A 59 10.31 -8.10 0.68
CA ASP A 59 11.60 -8.19 1.37
C ASP A 59 11.83 -6.98 2.28
N ALA A 60 11.51 -5.77 1.81
CA ALA A 60 11.61 -4.56 2.61
C ALA A 60 10.65 -4.58 3.82
N LEU A 61 9.40 -4.99 3.62
CA LEU A 61 8.42 -5.14 4.70
C LEU A 61 8.88 -6.16 5.76
N ASN A 62 9.35 -7.32 5.31
CA ASN A 62 9.74 -8.43 6.19
C ASN A 62 11.02 -8.10 6.98
N SER A 63 12.02 -7.53 6.31
CA SER A 63 13.31 -7.21 6.95
C SER A 63 13.19 -6.15 8.06
N GLN A 64 12.17 -5.31 7.98
CA GLN A 64 11.91 -4.25 8.95
C GLN A 64 10.81 -4.62 9.97
N GLY A 65 10.25 -5.83 9.92
CA GLY A 65 9.14 -6.26 10.79
C GLY A 65 7.79 -5.57 10.51
N ILE A 66 7.71 -4.81 9.41
CA ILE A 66 6.52 -4.02 9.07
C ILE A 66 5.36 -4.92 8.61
N SER A 67 5.65 -6.07 7.98
CA SER A 67 4.64 -7.04 7.56
C SER A 67 3.73 -7.48 8.71
N GLU A 68 4.31 -7.84 9.85
CA GLU A 68 3.55 -8.27 11.01
C GLU A 68 2.80 -7.11 11.67
N ALA A 69 3.42 -5.93 11.72
CA ALA A 69 2.77 -4.74 12.23
C ALA A 69 1.51 -4.38 11.40
N LEU A 70 1.59 -4.44 10.06
CA LEU A 70 0.45 -4.19 9.18
C LEU A 70 -0.67 -5.23 9.36
N ARG A 71 -0.33 -6.53 9.50
CA ARG A 71 -1.33 -7.57 9.78
C ARG A 71 -2.03 -7.33 11.12
N ARG A 72 -1.28 -7.04 12.17
CA ARG A 72 -1.83 -6.71 13.49
C ARG A 72 -2.78 -5.52 13.41
N VAL A 73 -2.34 -4.44 12.80
CA VAL A 73 -3.12 -3.19 12.65
C VAL A 73 -4.43 -3.44 11.89
N ALA A 74 -4.38 -4.18 10.78
CA ALA A 74 -5.56 -4.47 9.98
C ALA A 74 -6.52 -5.45 10.66
N ILE A 75 -6.01 -6.54 11.23
CA ILE A 75 -6.82 -7.66 11.71
C ILE A 75 -7.28 -7.45 13.15
N GLU A 76 -6.38 -7.04 14.03
CA GLU A 76 -6.64 -6.93 15.46
C GLU A 76 -7.16 -5.53 15.84
N GLU A 77 -6.48 -4.49 15.36
CA GLU A 77 -6.81 -3.10 15.70
C GLU A 77 -7.90 -2.50 14.81
N LYS A 78 -8.23 -3.16 13.67
CA LYS A 78 -9.27 -2.72 12.71
C LYS A 78 -9.02 -1.33 12.14
N ILE A 79 -7.76 -0.94 12.02
CA ILE A 79 -7.37 0.33 11.38
C ILE A 79 -7.33 0.12 9.87
N SER A 80 -7.93 1.03 9.12
CA SER A 80 -7.96 0.98 7.66
C SER A 80 -6.57 1.15 7.05
N ILE A 81 -6.25 0.34 6.04
CA ILE A 81 -5.00 0.44 5.28
C ILE A 81 -5.34 0.77 3.83
N LEU A 82 -4.75 1.84 3.30
CA LEU A 82 -4.79 2.21 1.89
C LEU A 82 -3.47 1.84 1.21
N GLY A 83 -3.48 0.86 0.34
CA GLY A 83 -2.34 0.55 -0.52
C GLY A 83 -2.33 1.39 -1.79
N LEU A 84 -1.18 1.95 -2.15
CA LEU A 84 -1.00 2.73 -3.37
C LEU A 84 0.01 2.05 -4.29
N CYS A 85 -0.38 1.79 -5.55
CA CYS A 85 0.44 1.15 -6.57
C CYS A 85 0.99 -0.20 -6.07
N LEU A 86 2.30 -0.37 -5.95
CA LEU A 86 2.90 -1.58 -5.38
C LEU A 86 2.36 -1.86 -3.97
N GLY A 87 2.17 -0.84 -3.14
CA GLY A 87 1.60 -1.01 -1.80
C GLY A 87 0.22 -1.68 -1.81
N MET A 88 -0.64 -1.37 -2.79
CA MET A 88 -1.90 -2.09 -2.98
C MET A 88 -1.66 -3.57 -3.34
N GLN A 89 -0.72 -3.85 -4.25
CA GLN A 89 -0.42 -5.22 -4.64
C GLN A 89 0.08 -6.07 -3.47
N LEU A 90 0.90 -5.50 -2.60
CA LEU A 90 1.45 -6.19 -1.42
C LEU A 90 0.37 -6.63 -0.42
N LEU A 91 -0.82 -6.03 -0.44
CA LEU A 91 -1.93 -6.42 0.45
C LEU A 91 -2.54 -7.78 0.09
N PHE A 92 -2.39 -8.25 -1.14
CA PHE A 92 -2.95 -9.53 -1.62
C PHE A 92 -2.23 -10.76 -1.06
N ASP A 93 -2.75 -11.95 -1.36
CA ASP A 93 -2.15 -13.22 -0.96
C ASP A 93 -0.77 -13.42 -1.58
N GLY A 94 -0.56 -12.92 -2.80
CA GLY A 94 0.73 -13.01 -3.47
C GLY A 94 0.74 -12.44 -4.89
N SER A 95 1.87 -12.64 -5.56
CA SER A 95 2.09 -12.19 -6.94
C SER A 95 2.84 -13.23 -7.76
N HIS A 96 2.53 -13.27 -9.06
CA HIS A 96 3.29 -14.04 -10.05
C HIS A 96 4.33 -13.20 -10.80
N GLU A 97 4.65 -12.01 -10.31
CA GLU A 97 5.66 -11.15 -10.91
C GLU A 97 7.06 -11.74 -10.69
N TYR A 98 7.73 -12.11 -11.78
CA TYR A 98 9.07 -12.73 -11.78
C TYR A 98 9.19 -13.97 -10.88
N GLY A 99 8.12 -14.75 -10.74
CA GLY A 99 8.09 -15.94 -9.91
C GLY A 99 6.79 -16.01 -9.10
N SER A 100 6.81 -16.75 -8.02
CA SER A 100 5.68 -16.88 -7.09
C SER A 100 6.13 -16.35 -5.73
N HIS A 101 5.52 -15.26 -5.30
CA HIS A 101 5.87 -14.56 -4.06
C HIS A 101 4.65 -14.35 -3.19
N GLU A 102 4.75 -14.70 -1.93
CA GLU A 102 3.69 -14.47 -0.94
C GLU A 102 3.61 -12.98 -0.56
N GLY A 103 2.39 -12.47 -0.37
CA GLY A 103 2.09 -11.13 0.06
C GLY A 103 1.69 -11.03 1.53
N LEU A 104 1.01 -9.94 1.88
CA LEU A 104 0.50 -9.72 3.24
C LEU A 104 -0.72 -10.59 3.58
N GLY A 105 -1.47 -11.07 2.58
CA GLY A 105 -2.66 -11.90 2.77
C GLY A 105 -3.81 -11.16 3.45
N LEU A 106 -3.90 -9.85 3.29
CA LEU A 106 -4.98 -9.03 3.84
C LEU A 106 -6.17 -8.91 2.89
N ILE A 107 -5.93 -9.11 1.60
CA ILE A 107 -6.95 -9.15 0.54
C ILE A 107 -6.80 -10.48 -0.21
N PRO A 108 -7.87 -11.30 -0.32
CA PRO A 108 -7.81 -12.56 -1.05
C PRO A 108 -7.49 -12.35 -2.54
N GLY A 109 -6.62 -13.19 -3.08
CA GLY A 109 -6.31 -13.21 -4.51
C GLY A 109 -4.84 -12.98 -4.81
N TRP A 110 -4.50 -13.14 -6.11
CA TRP A 110 -3.12 -13.06 -6.61
C TRP A 110 -2.98 -11.99 -7.67
N VAL A 111 -1.92 -11.19 -7.55
CA VAL A 111 -1.53 -10.21 -8.56
C VAL A 111 -1.00 -10.94 -9.78
N LYS A 112 -1.59 -10.64 -10.94
CA LYS A 112 -1.27 -11.25 -12.23
C LYS A 112 -1.00 -10.17 -13.28
N PRO A 113 -0.24 -10.51 -14.35
CA PRO A 113 -0.09 -9.60 -15.48
C PRO A 113 -1.44 -9.25 -16.07
N LEU A 114 -1.58 -8.00 -16.54
CA LEU A 114 -2.76 -7.60 -17.29
C LEU A 114 -2.86 -8.44 -18.58
N PRO A 115 -4.06 -8.93 -18.96
CA PRO A 115 -4.20 -9.71 -20.18
C PRO A 115 -3.88 -8.83 -21.39
N GLN A 116 -2.99 -9.32 -22.26
CA GLN A 116 -2.62 -8.65 -23.52
C GLN A 116 -3.68 -8.81 -24.63
N ALA A 117 -4.93 -9.06 -24.28
CA ALA A 117 -5.99 -9.45 -25.20
C ALA A 117 -6.40 -8.38 -26.21
N ASN A 118 -5.90 -7.15 -26.12
CA ASN A 118 -6.21 -6.08 -27.06
C ASN A 118 -5.00 -5.20 -27.36
N LYS A 119 -4.69 -5.02 -28.63
CA LYS A 119 -3.65 -4.09 -29.11
C LYS A 119 -3.88 -2.61 -28.68
N ASN A 120 -5.00 -2.33 -28.08
CA ASN A 120 -5.41 -0.99 -27.63
C ASN A 120 -5.05 -0.71 -26.16
N PHE A 121 -4.63 -1.72 -25.40
CA PHE A 121 -4.19 -1.52 -24.02
C PHE A 121 -2.67 -1.36 -23.94
N ARG A 122 -2.24 -0.21 -23.46
CA ARG A 122 -0.82 0.00 -23.11
C ARG A 122 -0.55 -0.56 -21.72
N VAL A 123 0.50 -1.34 -21.57
CA VAL A 123 1.04 -1.77 -20.30
C VAL A 123 2.44 -1.21 -20.15
N PRO A 124 2.72 -0.40 -19.14
CA PRO A 124 1.80 0.06 -18.08
C PRO A 124 0.76 1.08 -18.57
N ASN A 125 -0.42 1.09 -17.94
CA ASN A 125 -1.43 2.13 -18.14
C ASN A 125 -1.08 3.34 -17.27
N ILE A 126 -0.58 4.40 -17.91
CA ILE A 126 -0.18 5.65 -17.24
C ILE A 126 -0.98 6.79 -17.84
N GLY A 127 -1.74 7.50 -17.02
CA GLY A 127 -2.54 8.63 -17.44
C GLY A 127 -3.60 9.03 -16.41
N TRP A 128 -4.37 10.04 -16.76
CA TRP A 128 -5.53 10.45 -16.01
C TRP A 128 -6.73 9.60 -16.42
N CYS A 129 -7.39 9.00 -15.44
CA CYS A 129 -8.59 8.19 -15.64
C CYS A 129 -9.66 8.65 -14.66
N ASP A 130 -10.92 8.55 -15.07
CA ASP A 130 -12.05 8.75 -14.17
C ASP A 130 -12.13 7.58 -13.18
N VAL A 131 -12.46 7.90 -11.94
CA VAL A 131 -12.67 6.92 -10.87
C VAL A 131 -14.15 6.89 -10.55
N SER A 132 -14.76 5.72 -10.63
CA SER A 132 -16.13 5.49 -10.18
C SER A 132 -16.14 4.60 -8.95
N TRP A 133 -17.02 4.91 -8.02
CA TRP A 133 -17.27 4.10 -6.83
C TRP A 133 -18.46 3.17 -7.10
N THR A 134 -18.31 1.89 -6.78
CA THR A 134 -19.45 0.97 -6.70
C THR A 134 -19.96 1.01 -5.27
N GLU A 135 -21.23 1.38 -5.08
CA GLU A 135 -21.92 1.15 -3.81
C GLU A 135 -22.21 -0.36 -3.74
N GLU A 136 -21.67 -1.05 -2.74
CA GLU A 136 -22.10 -2.38 -2.34
C GLU A 136 -23.11 -2.29 -1.21
#